data_db574764f39d8035a46d6afd52387e58
#
_entry.id   db574764f39d8035a46d6afd52387e58
#
_cell.length_a   1.000
_cell.length_b   1.000
_cell.length_c   1.000
_cell.angle_alpha   90.00
_cell.angle_beta   90.00
_cell.angle_gamma   90.00
#
_symmetry.space_group_name_H-M   'P 1'
#
loop_
_entity.id
_entity.type
_entity.pdbx_description
1 polymer ?
#
loop_
_entity_poly.entity_id
_entity_poly.type
_entity_poly.pdbx_seq_one_letter_code
_entity_poly.pdbx_strand_id
1 'polypeptide(L)'
;MKPLDFIKSCISNGRIYWTYHVNMRLRERHIPRQSIISSVDTYEVIEEYKDDKYLPSFLIYATHANEVFHLHVAMDSNNDVVIIITAYKPSSDKWESNGKTRRML
;
A
#
# COMPACT_ATOMS: atom_id res chain seq x y z
N MET A 1 -0.48 -12.15 14.99
CA MET A 1 0.41 -11.52 13.99
C MET A 1 0.01 -10.06 13.81
N LYS A 2 0.98 -9.16 13.82
CA LYS A 2 0.70 -7.74 13.58
C LYS A 2 0.27 -7.54 12.13
N PRO A 3 -0.62 -6.57 11.86
CA PRO A 3 -1.09 -6.33 10.49
C PRO A 3 0.03 -6.16 9.46
N LEU A 4 1.09 -5.41 9.82
CA LEU A 4 2.20 -5.21 8.89
C LEU A 4 2.91 -6.53 8.55
N ASP A 5 3.08 -7.41 9.53
CA ASP A 5 3.70 -8.72 9.30
C ASP A 5 2.84 -9.59 8.37
N PHE A 6 1.53 -9.55 8.56
CA PHE A 6 0.60 -10.26 7.69
C PHE A 6 0.68 -9.71 6.25
N ILE A 7 0.67 -8.39 6.10
CA ILE A 7 0.74 -7.74 4.80
C ILE A 7 2.04 -8.10 4.08
N LYS A 8 3.17 -7.99 4.77
CA LYS A 8 4.47 -8.35 4.19
C LYS A 8 4.54 -9.81 3.76
N SER A 9 3.99 -10.70 4.60
CA SER A 9 3.96 -12.13 4.29
C SER A 9 3.15 -12.41 3.04
N CYS A 10 1.96 -11.81 2.94
CA CYS A 10 1.12 -11.99 1.75
C CYS A 10 1.80 -11.47 0.49
N ILE A 11 2.37 -10.27 0.55
CA ILE A 11 3.07 -9.67 -0.60
C ILE A 11 4.25 -10.54 -1.03
N SER A 12 5.07 -10.98 -0.07
CA SER A 12 6.27 -11.77 -0.36
C SER A 12 5.93 -13.14 -0.95
N ASN A 13 4.78 -13.70 -0.61
CA ASN A 13 4.38 -15.04 -1.05
C ASN A 13 3.36 -15.03 -2.20
N GLY A 14 3.09 -13.86 -2.76
CA GLY A 14 2.19 -13.76 -3.91
C GLY A 14 0.71 -13.90 -3.58
N ARG A 15 0.35 -13.85 -2.30
CA ARG A 15 -1.05 -13.91 -1.89
C ARG A 15 -1.65 -12.51 -1.96
N ILE A 16 -1.86 -12.03 -3.20
CA ILE A 16 -2.25 -10.66 -3.51
C ILE A 16 -3.41 -10.69 -4.51
N TYR A 17 -4.47 -9.96 -4.20
CA TYR A 17 -5.54 -9.71 -5.15
C TYR A 17 -5.34 -8.35 -5.80
N TRP A 18 -5.08 -8.36 -7.11
CA TRP A 18 -4.91 -7.15 -7.92
C TRP A 18 -6.22 -6.87 -8.65
N THR A 19 -6.95 -5.84 -8.24
CA THR A 19 -8.21 -5.51 -8.89
C THR A 19 -7.97 -4.95 -10.30
N TYR A 20 -8.99 -5.03 -11.15
CA TYR A 20 -8.93 -4.42 -12.48
C TYR A 20 -8.62 -2.93 -12.38
N HIS A 21 -9.31 -2.24 -11.48
CA HIS A 21 -9.08 -0.82 -11.24
C HIS A 21 -7.64 -0.51 -10.85
N VAL A 22 -7.08 -1.29 -9.93
CA VAL A 22 -5.72 -1.03 -9.47
C VAL A 22 -4.71 -1.24 -10.59
N ASN A 23 -4.91 -2.25 -11.43
CA ASN A 23 -4.01 -2.49 -12.58
C ASN A 23 -3.98 -1.29 -13.52
N MET A 24 -5.11 -0.69 -13.79
CA MET A 24 -5.19 0.50 -14.63
C MET A 24 -4.50 1.69 -13.99
N ARG A 25 -4.74 1.91 -12.69
CA ARG A 25 -4.13 3.02 -11.94
C ARG A 25 -2.60 2.89 -11.88
N LEU A 26 -2.11 1.69 -11.65
CA LEU A 26 -0.66 1.45 -11.63
C LEU A 26 -0.02 1.80 -12.95
N ARG A 27 -0.66 1.43 -14.06
CA ARG A 27 -0.17 1.75 -15.40
C ARG A 27 -0.15 3.25 -15.64
N GLU A 28 -1.25 3.94 -15.32
CA GLU A 28 -1.36 5.39 -15.49
C GLU A 28 -0.34 6.16 -14.65
N ARG A 29 -0.03 5.64 -13.47
CA ARG A 29 0.85 6.29 -12.51
C ARG A 29 2.29 5.83 -12.59
N HIS A 30 2.61 4.95 -13.53
CA HIS A 30 3.95 4.39 -13.74
C HIS A 30 4.51 3.72 -12.48
N ILE A 31 3.67 2.93 -11.80
CA ILE A 31 4.06 2.12 -10.65
C ILE A 31 3.91 0.65 -11.06
N PRO A 32 4.99 -0.04 -11.44
CA PRO A 32 4.88 -1.46 -11.79
C PRO A 32 4.57 -2.31 -10.56
N ARG A 33 3.85 -3.41 -10.74
CA ARG A 33 3.59 -4.38 -9.66
C ARG A 33 4.89 -4.82 -9.00
N GLN A 34 5.94 -4.99 -9.79
CA GLN A 34 7.23 -5.44 -9.29
C GLN A 34 7.82 -4.45 -8.28
N SER A 35 7.60 -3.14 -8.47
CA SER A 35 8.06 -2.14 -7.50
C SER A 35 7.39 -2.33 -6.15
N ILE A 36 6.10 -2.69 -6.15
CA ILE A 36 5.35 -2.95 -4.92
C ILE A 36 5.92 -4.17 -4.21
N ILE A 37 6.16 -5.25 -4.95
CA ILE A 37 6.67 -6.50 -4.39
C ILE A 37 8.11 -6.34 -3.90
N SER A 38 8.96 -5.71 -4.71
CA SER A 38 10.39 -5.55 -4.40
C SER A 38 10.64 -4.62 -3.23
N SER A 39 9.71 -3.71 -2.92
CA SER A 39 9.87 -2.75 -1.85
C SER A 39 9.33 -3.21 -0.49
N VAL A 40 8.90 -4.47 -0.39
CA VAL A 40 8.22 -5.00 0.80
C VAL A 40 8.99 -4.74 2.11
N ASP A 41 10.31 -4.78 2.05
CA ASP A 41 11.15 -4.57 3.23
C ASP A 41 11.13 -3.11 3.72
N THR A 42 10.68 -2.18 2.89
CA THR A 42 10.61 -0.76 3.23
C THR A 42 9.24 -0.35 3.80
N TYR A 43 8.28 -1.25 3.81
CA TYR A 43 6.90 -0.94 4.19
C TYR A 43 6.80 -0.39 5.60
N GLU A 44 6.05 0.70 5.74
CA GLU A 44 5.74 1.32 7.02
C GLU A 44 4.27 1.74 7.01
N VAL A 45 3.51 1.29 8.01
CA VAL A 45 2.11 1.70 8.13
C VAL A 45 2.07 3.13 8.63
N ILE A 46 1.46 4.03 7.85
CA ILE A 46 1.33 5.43 8.20
C ILE A 46 -0.10 5.84 8.56
N GLU A 47 -1.10 5.08 8.11
CA GLU A 47 -2.50 5.28 8.52
C GLU A 47 -3.18 3.92 8.62
N GLU A 48 -4.09 3.80 9.58
CA GLU A 48 -4.88 2.58 9.77
C GLU A 48 -6.36 2.93 9.72
N TYR A 49 -7.14 2.09 9.03
CA TYR A 49 -8.59 2.24 8.91
C TYR A 49 -9.24 0.94 9.36
N LYS A 50 -9.23 0.72 10.68
CA LYS A 50 -9.71 -0.54 11.29
C LYS A 50 -11.20 -0.75 11.09
N ASP A 51 -11.96 0.33 10.99
CA ASP A 51 -13.41 0.30 10.83
C ASP A 51 -13.85 0.49 9.38
N ASP A 52 -12.95 0.27 8.44
CA ASP A 52 -13.29 0.32 7.02
C ASP A 52 -14.39 -0.72 6.74
N LYS A 53 -15.28 -0.38 5.81
CA LYS A 53 -16.61 -0.98 5.68
C LYS A 53 -16.64 -2.51 5.62
N TYR A 54 -15.69 -3.11 4.95
CA TYR A 54 -15.68 -4.57 4.75
C TYR A 54 -14.51 -5.26 5.41
N LEU A 55 -13.34 -4.67 5.32
CA LEU A 55 -12.10 -5.24 5.83
C LEU A 55 -11.26 -4.11 6.39
N PRO A 56 -10.48 -4.36 7.43
CA PRO A 56 -9.52 -3.35 7.88
C PRO A 56 -8.54 -3.05 6.75
N SER A 57 -8.19 -1.77 6.61
CA SER A 57 -7.26 -1.35 5.57
C SER A 57 -6.17 -0.47 6.14
N PHE A 58 -5.07 -0.36 5.42
CA PHE A 58 -3.86 0.29 5.90
C PHE A 58 -3.22 1.06 4.77
N LEU A 59 -2.75 2.27 5.09
CA LEU A 59 -1.95 3.04 4.14
C LEU A 59 -0.49 2.80 4.47
N ILE A 60 0.25 2.34 3.48
CA ILE A 60 1.64 1.92 3.59
C ILE A 60 2.53 2.91 2.86
N TYR A 61 3.60 3.36 3.53
CA TYR A 61 4.69 4.09 2.91
C TYR A 61 5.71 3.06 2.41
N ALA A 62 6.18 3.22 1.19
CA ALA A 62 7.19 2.34 0.61
C ALA A 62 8.13 3.13 -0.29
N THR A 63 9.34 2.61 -0.46
CA THR A 63 10.35 3.21 -1.35
C THR A 63 10.91 2.16 -2.29
N HIS A 64 11.14 2.56 -3.54
CA HIS A 64 11.78 1.71 -4.53
C HIS A 64 12.54 2.59 -5.53
N ALA A 65 13.79 2.28 -5.79
CA ALA A 65 14.64 3.03 -6.73
C ALA A 65 14.64 4.55 -6.44
N ASN A 66 14.75 4.91 -5.17
CA ASN A 66 14.75 6.30 -4.68
C ASN A 66 13.43 7.05 -4.86
N GLU A 67 12.36 6.35 -5.23
CA GLU A 67 11.03 6.94 -5.30
C GLU A 67 10.18 6.49 -4.13
N VAL A 68 9.36 7.41 -3.61
CA VAL A 68 8.39 7.13 -2.56
C VAL A 68 7.04 6.87 -3.22
N PHE A 69 6.33 5.86 -2.75
CA PHE A 69 4.93 5.69 -3.11
C PHE A 69 4.14 5.22 -1.90
N HIS A 70 2.83 5.44 -1.94
CA HIS A 70 1.90 4.95 -0.95
C HIS A 70 1.11 3.79 -1.53
N LEU A 71 0.84 2.80 -0.69
CA LEU A 71 0.09 1.61 -1.05
C LEU A 71 -1.05 1.46 -0.06
N HIS A 72 -2.30 1.47 -0.55
CA HIS A 72 -3.46 1.24 0.30
C HIS A 72 -3.89 -0.20 0.12
N VAL A 73 -3.88 -0.98 1.20
CA VAL A 73 -4.18 -2.40 1.17
C VAL A 73 -5.29 -2.74 2.17
N ALA A 74 -6.15 -3.67 1.81
CA ALA A 74 -7.09 -4.29 2.72
C ALA A 74 -6.54 -5.65 3.16
N MET A 75 -6.77 -6.00 4.43
CA MET A 75 -6.30 -7.25 5.00
C MET A 75 -7.46 -8.23 5.11
N ASP A 76 -7.41 -9.31 4.36
CA ASP A 76 -8.42 -10.37 4.43
C ASP A 76 -7.79 -11.58 5.12
N SER A 77 -7.84 -11.60 6.44
CA SER A 77 -7.21 -12.65 7.24
C SER A 77 -7.93 -14.01 7.09
N ASN A 78 -9.22 -13.99 6.79
CA ASN A 78 -9.97 -15.24 6.61
C ASN A 78 -9.54 -15.99 5.35
N ASN A 79 -9.19 -15.27 4.31
CA ASN A 79 -8.76 -15.85 3.04
C ASN A 79 -7.24 -15.82 2.87
N ASP A 80 -6.52 -15.33 3.85
CA ASP A 80 -5.05 -15.26 3.86
C ASP A 80 -4.49 -14.53 2.63
N VAL A 81 -5.09 -13.37 2.33
CA VAL A 81 -4.73 -12.58 1.15
C VAL A 81 -4.83 -11.09 1.49
N VAL A 82 -4.06 -10.27 0.77
CA VAL A 82 -4.22 -8.80 0.79
C VAL A 82 -4.81 -8.35 -0.53
N ILE A 83 -5.62 -7.31 -0.47
CA ILE A 83 -6.25 -6.71 -1.63
C ILE A 83 -5.63 -5.34 -1.83
N ILE A 84 -5.05 -5.11 -3.01
CA ILE A 84 -4.48 -3.81 -3.33
C ILE A 84 -5.61 -2.89 -3.78
N ILE A 85 -5.91 -1.88 -2.95
CA ILE A 85 -6.98 -0.93 -3.22
C ILE A 85 -6.48 0.14 -4.18
N THR A 86 -5.32 0.74 -3.89
CA THR A 86 -4.70 1.72 -4.78
C THR A 86 -3.23 1.91 -4.41
N ALA A 87 -2.49 2.52 -5.32
CA ALA A 87 -1.14 2.99 -5.08
C ALA A 87 -0.93 4.30 -5.84
N TYR A 88 -0.14 5.19 -5.28
CA TYR A 88 0.13 6.50 -5.88
C TYR A 88 1.41 7.08 -5.32
N LYS A 89 1.96 8.07 -6.01
CA LYS A 89 3.10 8.83 -5.52
C LYS A 89 2.53 10.01 -4.72
N PRO A 90 2.93 10.19 -3.44
CA PRO A 90 2.36 11.26 -2.63
C PRO A 90 2.73 12.64 -3.18
N SER A 91 1.72 13.51 -3.31
CA SER A 91 1.94 14.87 -3.80
C SER A 91 2.36 15.80 -2.65
N SER A 92 3.17 16.79 -2.96
CA SER A 92 3.62 17.78 -1.98
C SER A 92 2.47 18.67 -1.47
N ASP A 93 1.36 18.71 -2.19
CA ASP A 93 0.17 19.48 -1.78
C ASP A 93 -0.50 18.87 -0.55
N LYS A 94 -0.48 17.55 -0.44
CA LYS A 94 -1.23 16.81 0.57
C LYS A 94 -0.36 16.19 1.65
N TRP A 95 0.93 16.05 1.37
CA TRP A 95 1.86 15.35 2.25
C TRP A 95 3.07 16.22 2.56
N GLU A 96 3.55 16.12 3.81
CA GLU A 96 4.79 16.77 4.20
C GLU A 96 5.98 16.17 3.43
N SER A 97 7.13 16.84 3.52
CA SER A 97 8.33 16.40 2.79
C SER A 97 8.81 15.00 3.16
N ASN A 98 8.44 14.50 4.38
CA ASN A 98 8.79 13.15 4.78
C ASN A 98 7.96 12.08 4.04
N GLY A 99 6.90 12.48 3.32
CA GLY A 99 6.03 11.55 2.61
C GLY A 99 5.14 10.70 3.52
N LYS A 100 5.10 10.97 4.83
CA LYS A 100 4.41 10.13 5.82
C LYS A 100 3.32 10.86 6.58
N THR A 101 3.36 12.18 6.60
CA THR A 101 2.47 13.01 7.41
C THR A 101 1.64 13.88 6.48
N ARG A 102 0.31 13.85 6.66
CA ARG A 102 -0.57 14.71 5.88
C ARG A 102 -0.36 16.18 6.27
N ARG A 103 -0.38 17.05 5.26
CA ARG A 103 -0.34 18.49 5.54
C ARG A 103 -1.63 18.92 6.20
N MET A 104 -1.50 19.75 7.21
CA MET A 104 -2.62 20.41 7.87
C MET A 104 -3.02 21.61 7.02
N LEU A 105 -4.23 21.59 6.51
CA LEU A 105 -4.78 22.71 5.71
C LEU A 105 -5.66 23.62 6.54
#